data_4360c0c78e93c8f484f5f32c1dad5f03
#
_entry.id   4360c0c78e93c8f484f5f32c1dad5f03
#
_cell.length_a   1.000
_cell.length_b   1.000
_cell.length_c   1.000
_cell.angle_alpha   90.00
_cell.angle_beta   90.00
_cell.angle_gamma   90.00
#
_symmetry.space_group_name_H-M   'P 1'
#
loop_
_entity.id
_entity.type
_entity.pdbx_description
1 polymer ?
#
loop_
_entity_poly.entity_id
_entity_poly.type
_entity_poly.pdbx_seq_one_letter_code
_entity_poly.pdbx_strand_id
1 'polypeptide(L)'
;MVDVKDLLTDEETEVTREALYAQGANVKTEDYNNLDIYKINCTYYSVLGNDGQAYLLARVLQCFAQGIPQIYYVGLLAGENDIELLESTKEGRNINRHYYDLEEIEREVQRPVVQSLFNLLKFRNTSAAFDGEFTVDMEDANTIHISWTNTDANTVAELRANLKDKSFEITEKIDSERTSIYL
;
A
#
# COMPACT_ATOMS: atom_id res chain seq x y z
N MET A 1 13.32 -10.54 4.45
CA MET A 1 12.34 -11.63 4.13
C MET A 1 12.15 -12.61 5.29
N VAL A 2 12.80 -12.36 6.44
CA VAL A 2 12.68 -13.22 7.64
C VAL A 2 11.23 -13.27 8.16
N ASP A 3 10.51 -12.15 8.09
CA ASP A 3 9.15 -12.04 8.64
C ASP A 3 8.07 -12.82 7.85
N VAL A 4 8.39 -13.29 6.66
CA VAL A 4 7.48 -14.09 5.82
C VAL A 4 7.93 -15.54 5.61
N LYS A 5 8.97 -15.96 6.34
CA LYS A 5 9.58 -17.29 6.19
C LYS A 5 8.60 -18.45 6.38
N ASP A 6 7.60 -18.27 7.24
CA ASP A 6 6.59 -19.28 7.54
C ASP A 6 5.29 -19.10 6.71
N LEU A 7 5.22 -18.04 5.89
CA LEU A 7 4.07 -17.69 5.07
C LEU A 7 4.29 -17.99 3.58
N LEU A 8 5.53 -17.89 3.12
CA LEU A 8 5.92 -18.11 1.73
C LEU A 8 6.96 -19.24 1.64
N THR A 9 6.88 -20.01 0.59
CA THR A 9 7.93 -20.99 0.22
C THR A 9 9.19 -20.26 -0.23
N ASP A 10 10.33 -20.96 -0.24
CA ASP A 10 11.59 -20.40 -0.73
C ASP A 10 11.49 -19.98 -2.21
N GLU A 11 10.74 -20.74 -3.04
CA GLU A 11 10.48 -20.43 -4.45
C GLU A 11 9.63 -19.14 -4.60
N GLU A 12 8.54 -19.01 -3.86
CA GLU A 12 7.69 -17.80 -3.87
C GLU A 12 8.47 -16.58 -3.38
N THR A 13 9.33 -16.76 -2.38
CA THR A 13 10.21 -15.71 -1.86
C THR A 13 11.21 -15.26 -2.92
N GLU A 14 11.81 -16.18 -3.67
CA GLU A 14 12.75 -15.87 -4.74
C GLU A 14 12.08 -15.16 -5.91
N VAL A 15 10.95 -15.66 -6.40
CA VAL A 15 10.16 -15.03 -7.47
C VAL A 15 9.73 -13.61 -7.08
N THR A 16 9.30 -13.43 -5.83
CA THR A 16 8.95 -12.11 -5.31
C THR A 16 10.15 -11.17 -5.30
N ARG A 17 11.30 -11.66 -4.84
CA ARG A 17 12.56 -10.90 -4.81
C ARG A 17 12.98 -10.44 -6.20
N GLU A 18 12.98 -11.34 -7.17
CA GLU A 18 13.34 -11.04 -8.57
C GLU A 18 12.38 -9.99 -9.16
N ALA A 19 11.08 -10.12 -8.91
CA ALA A 19 10.10 -9.15 -9.36
C ALA A 19 10.35 -7.74 -8.75
N LEU A 20 10.69 -7.66 -7.48
CA LEU A 20 11.03 -6.40 -6.81
C LEU A 20 12.29 -5.76 -7.40
N TYR A 21 13.30 -6.57 -7.74
CA TYR A 21 14.54 -6.08 -8.37
C TYR A 21 14.29 -5.57 -9.78
N ALA A 22 13.46 -6.25 -10.54
CA ALA A 22 13.07 -5.81 -11.89
C ALA A 22 12.37 -4.44 -11.87
N GLN A 23 11.75 -4.07 -10.75
CA GLN A 23 11.14 -2.74 -10.53
C GLN A 23 12.09 -1.73 -9.87
N GLY A 24 13.39 -1.99 -9.85
CA GLY A 24 14.41 -1.06 -9.36
C GLY A 24 14.56 -0.99 -7.84
N ALA A 25 14.08 -2.01 -7.11
CA ALA A 25 14.36 -2.10 -5.68
C ALA A 25 15.87 -2.27 -5.44
N ASN A 26 16.41 -1.53 -4.47
CA ASN A 26 17.80 -1.66 -4.07
C ASN A 26 17.95 -2.76 -3.03
N VAL A 27 18.89 -3.64 -3.30
CA VAL A 27 19.33 -4.66 -2.36
C VAL A 27 20.54 -4.14 -1.61
N LYS A 28 20.56 -4.29 -0.32
CA LYS A 28 21.86 -4.31 0.38
C LYS A 28 22.63 -5.49 -0.15
N THR A 29 23.50 -5.23 -1.14
CA THR A 29 24.42 -6.19 -1.67
C THR A 29 25.48 -6.60 -0.62
N GLU A 30 26.11 -7.71 -0.88
CA GLU A 30 27.03 -8.51 -0.09
C GLU A 30 28.19 -7.77 0.63
N ASP A 31 28.41 -6.49 0.37
CA ASP A 31 29.46 -5.69 1.00
C ASP A 31 29.23 -5.38 2.49
N TYR A 32 28.05 -5.68 3.00
CA TYR A 32 27.70 -5.54 4.41
C TYR A 32 27.35 -6.90 5.04
N ASN A 33 28.40 -7.63 5.43
CA ASN A 33 28.36 -8.75 6.36
C ASN A 33 27.50 -9.95 5.96
N ASN A 34 27.81 -10.73 4.95
CA ASN A 34 27.38 -12.14 4.77
C ASN A 34 26.05 -12.58 5.43
N LEU A 35 25.12 -11.66 5.64
CA LEU A 35 23.81 -11.91 6.18
C LEU A 35 22.82 -12.02 5.03
N ASP A 36 22.00 -13.05 5.08
CA ASP A 36 20.85 -13.21 4.20
C ASP A 36 20.13 -11.88 3.98
N ILE A 37 19.70 -11.60 2.74
CA ILE A 37 18.99 -10.38 2.38
C ILE A 37 17.70 -10.32 3.19
N TYR A 38 17.71 -9.57 4.30
CA TYR A 38 16.56 -9.44 5.19
C TYR A 38 15.72 -8.21 4.87
N LYS A 39 16.21 -7.29 4.03
CA LYS A 39 15.53 -6.04 3.73
C LYS A 39 15.77 -5.59 2.30
N ILE A 40 14.68 -5.31 1.60
CA ILE A 40 14.65 -4.67 0.30
C ILE A 40 14.25 -3.21 0.49
N ASN A 41 15.02 -2.27 -0.08
CA ASN A 41 14.74 -0.86 -0.02
C ASN A 41 14.14 -0.39 -1.35
N CYS A 42 12.94 0.16 -1.30
CA CYS A 42 12.23 0.75 -2.42
C CYS A 42 11.06 1.60 -1.90
N THR A 43 10.49 2.44 -2.75
CA THR A 43 9.16 3.00 -2.49
C THR A 43 8.08 2.00 -2.90
N TYR A 44 6.92 2.04 -2.25
CA TYR A 44 5.78 1.20 -2.66
C TYR A 44 5.29 1.54 -4.06
N TYR A 45 5.38 2.81 -4.46
CA TYR A 45 4.94 3.23 -5.79
C TYR A 45 5.83 2.64 -6.88
N SER A 46 7.15 2.77 -6.74
CA SER A 46 8.09 2.21 -7.73
C SER A 46 8.04 0.69 -7.80
N VAL A 47 7.96 -0.01 -6.67
CA VAL A 47 7.92 -1.47 -6.68
C VAL A 47 6.64 -2.03 -7.30
N LEU A 48 5.59 -1.23 -7.38
CA LEU A 48 4.34 -1.55 -8.08
C LEU A 48 4.34 -1.03 -9.52
N GLY A 49 5.51 -0.69 -10.07
CA GLY A 49 5.70 -0.31 -11.48
C GLY A 49 5.29 1.14 -11.79
N ASN A 50 5.24 2.03 -10.79
CA ASN A 50 4.73 3.39 -10.91
C ASN A 50 3.28 3.43 -11.44
N ASP A 51 2.54 2.36 -11.19
CA ASP A 51 1.14 2.18 -11.60
C ASP A 51 0.22 2.68 -10.48
N GLY A 52 -0.49 3.78 -10.74
CA GLY A 52 -1.40 4.40 -9.76
C GLY A 52 -2.52 3.47 -9.31
N GLN A 53 -3.04 2.62 -10.20
CA GLN A 53 -4.11 1.66 -9.86
C GLN A 53 -3.58 0.54 -8.94
N ALA A 54 -2.41 -0.03 -9.26
CA ALA A 54 -1.76 -1.03 -8.41
C ALA A 54 -1.42 -0.44 -7.03
N TYR A 55 -0.94 0.81 -7.02
CA TYR A 55 -0.63 1.51 -5.80
C TYR A 55 -1.86 1.75 -4.93
N LEU A 56 -2.95 2.26 -5.51
CA LEU A 56 -4.19 2.48 -4.78
C LEU A 56 -4.78 1.18 -4.25
N LEU A 57 -4.77 0.10 -5.04
CA LEU A 57 -5.20 -1.22 -4.55
C LEU A 57 -4.41 -1.65 -3.31
N ALA A 58 -3.08 -1.54 -3.34
CA ALA A 58 -2.24 -1.89 -2.19
C ALA A 58 -2.57 -1.02 -0.96
N ARG A 59 -2.84 0.28 -1.16
CA ARG A 59 -3.22 1.20 -0.08
C ARG A 59 -4.63 0.94 0.46
N VAL A 60 -5.57 0.59 -0.41
CA VAL A 60 -6.92 0.20 -0.01
C VAL A 60 -6.87 -1.06 0.86
N LEU A 61 -6.14 -2.09 0.45
CA LEU A 61 -5.95 -3.29 1.25
C LEU A 61 -5.31 -2.97 2.61
N GLN A 62 -4.27 -2.11 2.63
CA GLN A 62 -3.63 -1.67 3.87
C GLN A 62 -4.61 -0.93 4.79
N CYS A 63 -5.44 -0.03 4.25
CA CYS A 63 -6.39 0.76 5.03
C CYS A 63 -7.57 -0.06 5.55
N PHE A 64 -7.92 -1.14 4.86
CA PHE A 64 -8.98 -2.06 5.30
C PHE A 64 -8.48 -3.18 6.20
N ALA A 65 -7.17 -3.45 6.26
CA ALA A 65 -6.62 -4.42 7.21
C ALA A 65 -6.85 -3.99 8.66
N GLN A 66 -6.84 -4.97 9.58
CA GLN A 66 -6.93 -4.69 11.01
C GLN A 66 -5.72 -3.90 11.50
N GLY A 67 -5.95 -3.01 12.48
CA GLY A 67 -4.94 -2.17 13.09
C GLY A 67 -4.94 -0.74 12.57
N ILE A 68 -3.86 -0.02 12.88
CA ILE A 68 -3.68 1.39 12.51
C ILE A 68 -2.78 1.45 11.27
N PRO A 69 -3.30 1.82 10.10
CA PRO A 69 -2.49 1.93 8.90
C PRO A 69 -1.47 3.06 9.04
N GLN A 70 -0.20 2.77 8.78
CA GLN A 70 0.87 3.76 8.75
C GLN A 70 1.34 3.96 7.31
N ILE A 71 1.37 5.22 6.87
CA ILE A 71 1.88 5.60 5.56
C ILE A 71 3.03 6.58 5.76
N TYR A 72 4.22 6.18 5.30
CA TYR A 72 5.40 7.02 5.33
C TYR A 72 5.25 8.20 4.35
N TYR A 73 5.87 9.35 4.62
CA TYR A 73 5.63 10.59 3.86
C TYR A 73 5.89 10.46 2.35
N VAL A 74 6.92 9.73 1.93
CA VAL A 74 7.16 9.46 0.51
C VAL A 74 6.01 8.67 -0.09
N GLY A 75 5.50 7.67 0.64
CA GLY A 75 4.31 6.93 0.23
C GLY A 75 3.05 7.80 0.20
N LEU A 76 2.93 8.82 1.06
CA LEU A 76 1.78 9.70 1.07
C LEU A 76 1.64 10.49 -0.24
N LEU A 77 2.78 10.82 -0.86
CA LEU A 77 2.85 11.51 -2.15
C LEU A 77 3.02 10.56 -3.35
N ALA A 78 2.85 9.24 -3.16
CA ALA A 78 3.13 8.23 -4.19
C ALA A 78 4.50 8.48 -4.85
N GLY A 79 5.52 8.73 -4.02
CA GLY A 79 6.87 9.06 -4.49
C GLY A 79 7.61 7.87 -5.06
N GLU A 80 8.41 8.14 -6.08
CA GLU A 80 9.27 7.17 -6.74
C GLU A 80 10.58 6.94 -5.98
N ASN A 81 11.33 5.93 -6.39
CA ASN A 81 12.67 5.67 -5.89
C ASN A 81 13.59 6.85 -6.22
N ASP A 82 14.25 7.43 -5.21
CA ASP A 82 15.24 8.47 -5.38
C ASP A 82 16.62 7.86 -5.63
N ILE A 83 16.89 7.57 -6.90
CA ILE A 83 18.16 6.96 -7.31
C ILE A 83 19.32 7.96 -7.17
N GLU A 84 19.09 9.25 -7.38
CA GLU A 84 20.11 10.28 -7.25
C GLU A 84 20.57 10.41 -5.79
N LEU A 85 19.63 10.45 -4.85
CA LEU A 85 19.94 10.48 -3.42
C LEU A 85 20.63 9.18 -2.98
N LEU A 86 20.20 8.03 -3.48
CA LEU A 86 20.87 6.75 -3.23
C LEU A 86 22.33 6.78 -3.70
N GLU A 87 22.56 7.19 -4.96
CA GLU A 87 23.88 7.20 -5.56
C GLU A 87 24.84 8.21 -4.92
N SER A 88 24.34 9.38 -4.54
CA SER A 88 25.13 10.41 -3.89
C SER A 88 25.53 10.05 -2.47
N THR A 89 24.65 9.37 -1.72
CA THR A 89 24.89 9.06 -0.31
C THR A 89 25.44 7.65 -0.08
N LYS A 90 25.32 6.74 -1.04
CA LYS A 90 25.62 5.30 -0.92
C LYS A 90 24.88 4.60 0.24
N GLU A 91 23.81 5.20 0.73
CA GLU A 91 22.96 4.69 1.80
C GLU A 91 21.67 4.07 1.22
N GLY A 92 21.57 2.74 1.17
CA GLY A 92 20.48 2.01 0.51
C GLY A 92 19.06 2.46 0.92
N ARG A 93 18.85 2.86 2.18
CA ARG A 93 17.57 3.36 2.67
C ARG A 93 17.17 4.73 2.11
N ASN A 94 18.12 5.48 1.55
CA ASN A 94 17.82 6.82 1.02
C ASN A 94 17.03 6.77 -0.28
N ILE A 95 17.00 5.63 -0.95
CA ILE A 95 16.16 5.41 -2.14
C ILE A 95 14.66 5.72 -1.90
N ASN A 96 14.20 5.60 -0.65
CA ASN A 96 12.80 5.89 -0.27
C ASN A 96 12.67 7.05 0.72
N ARG A 97 13.60 8.01 0.68
CA ARG A 97 13.68 9.16 1.58
C ARG A 97 13.89 10.48 0.87
N HIS A 98 13.25 10.63 -0.28
CA HIS A 98 13.31 11.87 -1.05
C HIS A 98 12.97 13.09 -0.17
N TYR A 99 13.72 14.19 -0.33
CA TYR A 99 13.52 15.44 0.38
C TYR A 99 12.69 16.39 -0.48
N TYR A 100 11.40 16.48 -0.18
CA TYR A 100 10.49 17.36 -0.90
C TYR A 100 10.63 18.81 -0.45
N ASP A 101 10.72 19.76 -1.38
CA ASP A 101 10.48 21.15 -1.10
C ASP A 101 8.98 21.51 -1.19
N LEU A 102 8.63 22.76 -0.83
CA LEU A 102 7.21 23.16 -0.80
C LEU A 102 6.57 23.21 -2.20
N GLU A 103 7.30 23.68 -3.21
CA GLU A 103 6.79 23.74 -4.59
C GLU A 103 6.56 22.33 -5.14
N GLU A 104 7.43 21.41 -4.80
CA GLU A 104 7.31 20.02 -5.15
C GLU A 104 6.09 19.37 -4.46
N ILE A 105 5.90 19.60 -3.17
CA ILE A 105 4.72 19.12 -2.45
C ILE A 105 3.44 19.66 -3.08
N GLU A 106 3.39 20.98 -3.39
CA GLU A 106 2.24 21.62 -4.03
C GLU A 106 1.89 20.97 -5.38
N ARG A 107 2.90 20.55 -6.14
CA ARG A 107 2.72 19.83 -7.41
C ARG A 107 2.24 18.40 -7.18
N GLU A 108 2.92 17.65 -6.30
CA GLU A 108 2.65 16.24 -6.05
C GLU A 108 1.24 16.00 -5.49
N VAL A 109 0.73 16.89 -4.63
CA VAL A 109 -0.64 16.78 -4.08
C VAL A 109 -1.73 16.97 -5.13
N GLN A 110 -1.41 17.49 -6.32
CA GLN A 110 -2.37 17.61 -7.42
C GLN A 110 -2.49 16.33 -8.28
N ARG A 111 -1.60 15.37 -8.09
CA ARG A 111 -1.66 14.10 -8.83
C ARG A 111 -2.91 13.31 -8.47
N PRO A 112 -3.65 12.75 -9.46
CA PRO A 112 -4.87 11.99 -9.18
C PRO A 112 -4.68 10.86 -8.17
N VAL A 113 -3.58 10.11 -8.27
CA VAL A 113 -3.27 9.01 -7.34
C VAL A 113 -3.10 9.49 -5.90
N VAL A 114 -2.53 10.68 -5.69
CA VAL A 114 -2.35 11.28 -4.37
C VAL A 114 -3.67 11.79 -3.81
N GLN A 115 -4.48 12.43 -4.66
CA GLN A 115 -5.84 12.86 -4.28
C GLN A 115 -6.71 11.67 -3.87
N SER A 116 -6.68 10.59 -4.66
CA SER A 116 -7.39 9.35 -4.35
C SER A 116 -6.93 8.75 -3.02
N LEU A 117 -5.62 8.74 -2.76
CA LEU A 117 -5.09 8.30 -1.47
C LEU A 117 -5.59 9.17 -0.30
N PHE A 118 -5.63 10.49 -0.47
CA PHE A 118 -6.16 11.38 0.57
C PHE A 118 -7.64 11.15 0.83
N ASN A 119 -8.44 10.92 -0.21
CA ASN A 119 -9.83 10.55 -0.08
C ASN A 119 -10.01 9.23 0.68
N LEU A 120 -9.19 8.21 0.38
CA LEU A 120 -9.15 6.95 1.10
C LEU A 120 -8.83 7.15 2.59
N LEU A 121 -7.80 7.92 2.90
CA LEU A 121 -7.41 8.20 4.28
C LEU A 121 -8.48 8.99 5.04
N LYS A 122 -9.12 9.95 4.38
CA LYS A 122 -10.25 10.66 4.96
C LYS A 122 -11.39 9.70 5.28
N PHE A 123 -11.78 8.85 4.34
CA PHE A 123 -12.80 7.83 4.54
C PHE A 123 -12.44 6.93 5.73
N ARG A 124 -11.22 6.35 5.74
CA ARG A 124 -10.74 5.46 6.82
C ARG A 124 -10.80 6.13 8.20
N ASN A 125 -10.52 7.44 8.27
CA ASN A 125 -10.49 8.19 9.53
C ASN A 125 -11.86 8.71 9.97
N THR A 126 -12.86 8.74 9.10
CA THR A 126 -14.19 9.34 9.42
C THR A 126 -15.32 8.33 9.47
N SER A 127 -15.19 7.17 8.84
CA SER A 127 -16.22 6.14 8.88
C SER A 127 -16.21 5.41 10.22
N ALA A 128 -17.35 5.42 10.89
CA ALA A 128 -17.54 4.70 12.15
C ALA A 128 -17.47 3.16 12.00
N ALA A 129 -17.58 2.64 10.79
CA ALA A 129 -17.49 1.21 10.52
C ALA A 129 -16.19 0.60 11.06
N PHE A 130 -15.09 1.34 10.95
CA PHE A 130 -13.74 0.85 11.31
C PHE A 130 -13.49 0.69 12.83
N ASP A 131 -14.44 1.11 13.66
CA ASP A 131 -14.44 0.82 15.11
C ASP A 131 -15.20 -0.49 15.43
N GLY A 132 -15.70 -1.20 14.41
CA GLY A 132 -16.48 -2.41 14.53
C GLY A 132 -15.70 -3.72 14.35
N GLU A 133 -16.44 -4.76 13.99
CA GLU A 133 -15.92 -6.09 13.74
C GLU A 133 -15.37 -6.23 12.31
N PHE A 134 -14.22 -6.90 12.19
CA PHE A 134 -13.54 -7.15 10.93
C PHE A 134 -13.82 -8.56 10.43
N THR A 135 -14.11 -8.67 9.14
CA THR A 135 -14.16 -9.96 8.45
C THR A 135 -13.42 -9.87 7.11
N VAL A 136 -12.84 -10.98 6.69
CA VAL A 136 -12.18 -11.12 5.39
C VAL A 136 -12.50 -12.48 4.79
N ASP A 137 -12.79 -12.50 3.49
CA ASP A 137 -13.09 -13.71 2.74
C ASP A 137 -12.52 -13.63 1.32
N MET A 138 -12.23 -14.80 0.74
CA MET A 138 -11.84 -14.92 -0.66
C MET A 138 -13.02 -15.46 -1.46
N GLU A 139 -13.62 -14.62 -2.32
CA GLU A 139 -14.72 -15.04 -3.19
C GLU A 139 -14.25 -16.04 -4.26
N ASP A 140 -13.02 -15.84 -4.75
CA ASP A 140 -12.32 -16.72 -5.69
C ASP A 140 -10.80 -16.56 -5.53
N ALA A 141 -10.00 -17.15 -6.41
CA ALA A 141 -8.53 -17.11 -6.33
C ALA A 141 -7.94 -15.70 -6.47
N ASN A 142 -8.69 -14.71 -6.95
CA ASN A 142 -8.21 -13.36 -7.21
C ASN A 142 -9.03 -12.26 -6.51
N THR A 143 -10.21 -12.59 -5.98
CA THR A 143 -11.13 -11.59 -5.44
C THR A 143 -11.24 -11.72 -3.93
N ILE A 144 -10.79 -10.66 -3.24
CA ILE A 144 -10.88 -10.53 -1.79
C ILE A 144 -12.05 -9.62 -1.43
N HIS A 145 -12.81 -10.02 -0.42
CA HIS A 145 -13.86 -9.23 0.22
C HIS A 145 -13.49 -8.95 1.67
N ILE A 146 -13.46 -7.70 2.06
CA ILE A 146 -13.20 -7.26 3.44
C ILE A 146 -14.37 -6.43 3.91
N SER A 147 -14.85 -6.71 5.13
CA SER A 147 -15.95 -5.96 5.73
C SER A 147 -15.61 -5.52 7.15
N TRP A 148 -16.01 -4.32 7.48
CA TRP A 148 -16.03 -3.76 8.83
C TRP A 148 -17.47 -3.43 9.19
N THR A 149 -17.95 -3.98 10.32
CA THR A 149 -19.34 -3.82 10.77
C THR A 149 -19.39 -3.24 12.17
N ASN A 150 -19.87 -2.01 12.30
CA ASN A 150 -20.14 -1.38 13.58
C ASN A 150 -21.65 -1.39 13.84
N THR A 151 -22.10 -2.31 14.69
CA THR A 151 -23.52 -2.48 15.03
C THR A 151 -24.05 -1.32 15.86
N ASP A 152 -23.21 -0.72 16.71
CA ASP A 152 -23.62 0.40 17.57
C ASP A 152 -23.87 1.69 16.75
N ALA A 153 -23.05 1.90 15.72
CA ALA A 153 -23.18 3.01 14.79
C ALA A 153 -24.10 2.68 13.58
N ASN A 154 -24.57 1.44 13.50
CA ASN A 154 -25.34 0.91 12.35
C ASN A 154 -24.67 1.19 10.99
N THR A 155 -23.34 1.00 10.95
CA THR A 155 -22.49 1.35 9.81
C THR A 155 -21.68 0.14 9.37
N VAL A 156 -21.61 -0.09 8.06
CA VAL A 156 -20.81 -1.15 7.43
C VAL A 156 -19.97 -0.53 6.34
N ALA A 157 -18.67 -0.80 6.32
CA ALA A 157 -17.77 -0.50 5.21
C ALA A 157 -17.30 -1.80 4.55
N GLU A 158 -17.46 -1.89 3.24
CA GLU A 158 -17.09 -3.07 2.47
C GLU A 158 -16.08 -2.70 1.38
N LEU A 159 -15.08 -3.55 1.22
CA LEU A 159 -14.13 -3.55 0.11
C LEU A 159 -14.28 -4.85 -0.66
N ARG A 160 -14.48 -4.76 -1.96
CA ARG A 160 -14.32 -5.87 -2.89
C ARG A 160 -13.22 -5.54 -3.87
N ALA A 161 -12.16 -6.35 -3.91
CA ALA A 161 -10.97 -6.07 -4.69
C ALA A 161 -10.52 -7.28 -5.50
N ASN A 162 -10.21 -7.08 -6.78
CA ASN A 162 -9.64 -8.09 -7.64
C ASN A 162 -8.13 -7.87 -7.80
N LEU A 163 -7.34 -8.82 -7.33
CA LEU A 163 -5.88 -8.72 -7.29
C LEU A 163 -5.24 -8.88 -8.67
N LYS A 164 -5.96 -9.48 -9.64
CA LYS A 164 -5.43 -9.75 -10.98
C LYS A 164 -5.56 -8.54 -11.90
N ASP A 165 -6.74 -7.94 -11.96
CA ASP A 165 -7.01 -6.76 -12.81
C ASP A 165 -6.85 -5.44 -12.06
N LYS A 166 -6.57 -5.51 -10.75
CA LYS A 166 -6.36 -4.37 -9.85
C LYS A 166 -7.60 -3.49 -9.64
N SER A 167 -8.77 -3.97 -10.01
CA SER A 167 -10.02 -3.26 -9.76
C SER A 167 -10.45 -3.40 -8.30
N PHE A 168 -11.12 -2.39 -7.78
CA PHE A 168 -11.72 -2.45 -6.45
C PHE A 168 -12.96 -1.55 -6.37
N GLU A 169 -13.86 -1.91 -5.47
CA GLU A 169 -15.03 -1.13 -5.10
C GLU A 169 -15.08 -0.99 -3.58
N ILE A 170 -15.32 0.23 -3.12
CA ILE A 170 -15.56 0.53 -1.71
C ILE A 170 -16.99 0.99 -1.56
N THR A 171 -17.71 0.42 -0.61
CA THR A 171 -19.06 0.87 -0.27
C THR A 171 -19.17 1.12 1.22
N GLU A 172 -19.98 2.09 1.59
CA GLU A 172 -20.41 2.32 2.96
C GLU A 172 -21.92 2.23 3.05
N LYS A 173 -22.41 1.55 4.06
CA LYS A 173 -23.83 1.49 4.40
C LYS A 173 -24.01 2.10 5.78
N ILE A 174 -24.83 3.14 5.86
CA ILE A 174 -25.27 3.78 7.10
C ILE A 174 -26.77 3.58 7.20
N ASP A 175 -27.24 2.98 8.28
CA ASP A 175 -28.62 2.52 8.43
C ASP A 175 -29.02 1.60 7.25
N SER A 176 -29.87 2.08 6.35
CA SER A 176 -30.34 1.33 5.18
C SER A 176 -29.80 1.89 3.86
N GLU A 177 -29.08 3.01 3.89
CA GLU A 177 -28.52 3.65 2.70
C GLU A 177 -27.13 3.11 2.40
N ARG A 178 -26.94 2.64 1.17
CA ARG A 178 -25.63 2.19 0.65
C ARG A 178 -25.10 3.23 -0.34
N THR A 179 -23.87 3.63 -0.13
CA THR A 179 -23.16 4.62 -0.95
C THR A 179 -21.85 4.05 -1.46
N SER A 180 -21.54 4.24 -2.74
CA SER A 180 -20.21 3.93 -3.28
C SER A 180 -19.25 5.05 -2.94
N ILE A 181 -18.06 4.68 -2.45
CA ILE A 181 -16.98 5.61 -2.12
C ILE A 181 -16.03 5.70 -3.31
N TYR A 182 -15.99 6.85 -3.93
CA TYR A 182 -15.09 7.14 -5.05
C TYR A 182 -13.83 7.82 -4.52
N LEU A 183 -12.68 7.28 -4.91
CA LEU A 183 -11.37 7.80 -4.52
C LEU A 183 -10.82 8.82 -5.54
#